data_cb0f9046ca2fa2661cd8b0ed026abeb0
#
_entry.id   cb0f9046ca2fa2661cd8b0ed026abeb0
#
_cell.length_a   1.000
_cell.length_b   1.000
_cell.length_c   1.000
_cell.angle_alpha   90.00
_cell.angle_beta   90.00
_cell.angle_gamma   90.00
#
_symmetry.space_group_name_H-M   'P 1'
#
loop_
_entity.id
_entity.type
_entity.pdbx_description
1 polymer ?
#
loop_
_entity_poly.entity_id
_entity_poly.type
_entity_poly.pdbx_seq_one_letter_code
_entity_poly.pdbx_strand_id
1 'polypeptide(L)'
;MTMTNAVLDAIENRRTINIYDSSRDISDEQISELVRLATRAPTAFHLQNWRFIAARTPEAKARLRKLAFDQPKVSEAAVTFIVVGQLASHLVLAERLASSVAAGFMPAEVVAGWEGAGKALYFEQPQTQRDEAVRTATFGASQLMFAAQAQGLGSSPMIGFDAAGVANEFDLGCDEIPVVLVTVGYAADGNWPQKPRRSVDEILSLV
;
A
#
# COMPACT_ATOMS: atom_id res chain seq x y z
N MET A 1 33.81 -1.20 13.70
CA MET A 1 32.83 -1.63 12.70
C MET A 1 31.47 -1.15 13.17
N THR A 2 30.93 -0.12 12.60
CA THR A 2 29.56 0.32 12.86
C THR A 2 28.64 -0.80 12.34
N MET A 3 27.87 -1.44 13.20
CA MET A 3 26.85 -2.40 12.76
C MET A 3 25.85 -1.62 11.90
N THR A 4 25.84 -1.90 10.62
CA THR A 4 24.89 -1.32 9.68
C THR A 4 23.50 -1.78 10.07
N ASN A 5 22.63 -0.84 10.39
CA ASN A 5 21.24 -1.19 10.73
C ASN A 5 20.46 -1.33 9.42
N ALA A 6 20.17 -2.56 9.03
CA ALA A 6 19.48 -2.87 7.76
C ALA A 6 18.18 -2.07 7.54
N VAL A 7 17.49 -1.68 8.63
CA VAL A 7 16.29 -0.86 8.53
C VAL A 7 16.62 0.57 8.16
N LEU A 8 17.64 1.16 8.79
CA LEU A 8 18.11 2.50 8.44
C LEU A 8 18.62 2.54 7.00
N ASP A 9 19.39 1.53 6.61
CA ASP A 9 19.88 1.42 5.23
C ASP A 9 18.74 1.35 4.22
N ALA A 10 17.69 0.59 4.52
CA ALA A 10 16.52 0.52 3.65
C ALA A 10 15.80 1.89 3.54
N ILE A 11 15.69 2.62 4.65
CA ILE A 11 15.07 3.95 4.68
C ILE A 11 15.89 4.94 3.84
N GLU A 12 17.20 5.01 4.07
CA GLU A 12 18.10 5.95 3.42
C GLU A 12 18.28 5.67 1.90
N ASN A 13 18.34 4.39 1.53
CA ASN A 13 18.65 3.97 0.15
C ASN A 13 17.42 3.73 -0.72
N ARG A 14 16.20 3.62 -0.15
CA ARG A 14 15.00 3.48 -0.95
C ARG A 14 14.76 4.71 -1.82
N ARG A 15 14.71 4.51 -3.12
CA ARG A 15 14.42 5.55 -4.10
C ARG A 15 13.31 5.10 -5.06
N THR A 16 12.68 6.04 -5.74
CA THR A 16 11.69 5.76 -6.78
C THR A 16 12.39 5.25 -8.03
N ILE A 17 11.94 4.09 -8.53
CA ILE A 17 12.45 3.46 -9.75
C ILE A 17 11.45 3.70 -10.88
N ASN A 18 11.91 4.24 -12.00
CA ASN A 18 11.10 4.51 -13.18
C ASN A 18 11.49 3.66 -14.40
N ILE A 19 12.68 3.04 -14.38
CA ILE A 19 13.19 2.19 -15.45
C ILE A 19 13.45 0.81 -14.88
N TYR A 20 12.77 -0.20 -15.40
CA TYR A 20 12.84 -1.58 -14.93
C TYR A 20 13.53 -2.48 -15.95
N ASP A 21 14.18 -3.53 -15.45
CA ASP A 21 14.65 -4.64 -16.26
C ASP A 21 13.47 -5.59 -16.53
N SER A 22 12.82 -5.41 -17.67
CA SER A 22 11.65 -6.18 -18.09
C SER A 22 11.97 -7.65 -18.46
N SER A 23 13.25 -8.02 -18.52
CA SER A 23 13.66 -9.41 -18.74
C SER A 23 13.61 -10.26 -17.46
N ARG A 24 13.44 -9.63 -16.30
CA ARG A 24 13.41 -10.27 -14.98
C ARG A 24 12.01 -10.19 -14.38
N ASP A 25 11.46 -11.33 -14.04
CA ASP A 25 10.15 -11.43 -13.38
C ASP A 25 10.30 -11.83 -11.91
N ILE A 26 9.20 -11.77 -11.17
CA ILE A 26 9.08 -12.23 -9.78
C ILE A 26 7.98 -13.29 -9.69
N SER A 27 8.16 -14.25 -8.78
CA SER A 27 7.20 -15.35 -8.62
C SER A 27 5.92 -14.93 -7.86
N ASP A 28 4.87 -15.76 -7.95
CA ASP A 28 3.65 -15.57 -7.17
C ASP A 28 3.90 -15.63 -5.67
N GLU A 29 4.86 -16.44 -5.24
CA GLU A 29 5.27 -16.53 -3.84
C GLU A 29 5.94 -15.22 -3.38
N GLN A 30 6.77 -14.60 -4.23
CA GLN A 30 7.36 -13.29 -3.92
C GLN A 30 6.29 -12.19 -3.87
N ILE A 31 5.32 -12.20 -4.79
CA ILE A 31 4.18 -11.27 -4.77
C ILE A 31 3.38 -11.44 -3.48
N SER A 32 3.07 -12.68 -3.10
CA SER A 32 2.35 -13.00 -1.87
C SER A 32 3.10 -12.56 -0.63
N GLU A 33 4.42 -12.76 -0.60
CA GLU A 33 5.28 -12.35 0.51
C GLU A 33 5.35 -10.82 0.63
N LEU A 34 5.41 -10.08 -0.49
CA LEU A 34 5.36 -8.63 -0.48
C LEU A 34 4.05 -8.13 0.16
N VAL A 35 2.91 -8.71 -0.20
CA VAL A 35 1.61 -8.35 0.38
C VAL A 35 1.55 -8.75 1.86
N ARG A 36 2.01 -9.95 2.23
CA ARG A 36 2.09 -10.38 3.63
C ARG A 36 2.88 -9.41 4.50
N LEU A 37 3.99 -8.88 3.98
CA LEU A 37 4.79 -7.88 4.68
C LEU A 37 4.10 -6.51 4.69
N ALA A 38 3.44 -6.11 3.60
CA ALA A 38 2.67 -4.87 3.53
C ALA A 38 1.57 -4.81 4.61
N THR A 39 0.90 -5.93 4.85
CA THR A 39 -0.17 -6.02 5.86
C THR A 39 0.32 -6.02 7.32
N ARG A 40 1.64 -5.87 7.56
CA ARG A 40 2.20 -5.58 8.90
C ARG A 40 2.10 -4.11 9.28
N ALA A 41 1.69 -3.24 8.37
CA ALA A 41 1.39 -1.85 8.69
C ALA A 41 0.25 -1.75 9.72
N PRO A 42 0.28 -0.76 10.64
CA PRO A 42 -0.82 -0.53 11.57
C PRO A 42 -2.05 0.00 10.85
N THR A 43 -3.23 -0.31 11.40
CA THR A 43 -4.51 0.25 10.95
C THR A 43 -5.36 0.67 12.14
N ALA A 44 -6.18 1.71 11.97
CA ALA A 44 -7.11 2.14 13.02
C ALA A 44 -8.04 0.99 13.41
N PHE A 45 -8.22 0.76 14.70
CA PHE A 45 -9.08 -0.31 15.24
C PHE A 45 -8.82 -1.71 14.65
N HIS A 46 -7.64 -1.95 14.10
CA HIS A 46 -7.35 -3.21 13.39
C HIS A 46 -8.30 -3.49 12.21
N LEU A 47 -8.82 -2.44 11.57
CA LEU A 47 -9.76 -2.53 10.45
C LEU A 47 -9.21 -3.32 9.27
N GLN A 48 -7.90 -3.22 9.00
CA GLN A 48 -7.25 -3.85 7.85
C GLN A 48 -8.02 -3.62 6.54
N ASN A 49 -8.57 -2.41 6.38
CA ASN A 49 -9.45 -2.01 5.31
C ASN A 49 -8.69 -1.66 4.02
N TRP A 50 -7.91 -2.61 3.56
CA TRP A 50 -7.16 -2.60 2.30
C TRP A 50 -7.37 -3.85 1.47
N ARG A 51 -7.14 -3.71 0.18
CA ARG A 51 -7.01 -4.80 -0.78
C ARG A 51 -5.85 -4.50 -1.73
N PHE A 52 -5.14 -5.52 -2.15
CA PHE A 52 -4.05 -5.41 -3.11
C PHE A 52 -4.41 -6.21 -4.36
N ILE A 53 -4.45 -5.56 -5.52
CA ILE A 53 -4.63 -6.21 -6.81
C ILE A 53 -3.31 -6.17 -7.55
N ALA A 54 -2.75 -7.33 -7.89
CA ALA A 54 -1.47 -7.46 -8.56
C ALA A 54 -1.67 -7.66 -10.08
N ALA A 55 -1.50 -6.61 -10.87
CA ALA A 55 -1.45 -6.70 -12.32
C ALA A 55 -0.07 -7.23 -12.73
N ARG A 56 0.02 -8.55 -13.03
CA ARG A 56 1.28 -9.21 -13.40
C ARG A 56 1.30 -9.73 -14.83
N THR A 57 0.15 -10.13 -15.39
CA THR A 57 0.14 -10.58 -16.78
C THR A 57 0.34 -9.42 -17.75
N PRO A 58 0.93 -9.64 -18.94
CA PRO A 58 1.09 -8.61 -19.95
C PRO A 58 -0.24 -7.90 -20.29
N GLU A 59 -1.34 -8.65 -20.34
CA GLU A 59 -2.67 -8.12 -20.64
C GLU A 59 -3.19 -7.22 -19.52
N ALA A 60 -3.08 -7.65 -18.25
CA ALA A 60 -3.50 -6.85 -17.11
C ALA A 60 -2.66 -5.57 -16.99
N LYS A 61 -1.34 -5.66 -17.17
CA LYS A 61 -0.43 -4.51 -17.19
C LYS A 61 -0.75 -3.55 -18.34
N ALA A 62 -1.07 -4.06 -19.54
CA ALA A 62 -1.44 -3.24 -20.69
C ALA A 62 -2.76 -2.48 -20.46
N ARG A 63 -3.77 -3.13 -19.87
CA ARG A 63 -5.04 -2.47 -19.50
C ARG A 63 -4.81 -1.37 -18.46
N LEU A 64 -4.05 -1.68 -17.40
CA LEU A 64 -3.72 -0.72 -16.34
C LEU A 64 -2.90 0.46 -16.89
N ARG A 65 -1.94 0.22 -17.78
CA ARG A 65 -1.11 1.26 -18.38
C ARG A 65 -1.94 2.31 -19.13
N LYS A 66 -2.96 1.92 -19.88
CA LYS A 66 -3.87 2.85 -20.56
C LYS A 66 -4.56 3.80 -19.59
N LEU A 67 -4.97 3.27 -18.43
CA LEU A 67 -5.60 4.04 -17.35
C LEU A 67 -4.59 4.84 -16.52
N ALA A 68 -3.31 4.52 -16.61
CA ALA A 68 -2.21 5.22 -15.94
C ALA A 68 -1.49 6.19 -16.89
N PHE A 69 -2.22 6.85 -17.81
CA PHE A 69 -1.72 7.85 -18.75
C PHE A 69 -0.51 7.36 -19.54
N ASP A 70 -0.56 6.11 -19.94
CA ASP A 70 0.41 5.41 -20.79
C ASP A 70 1.85 5.38 -20.23
N GLN A 71 2.01 5.46 -18.90
CA GLN A 71 3.33 5.43 -18.26
C GLN A 71 4.02 4.07 -18.46
N PRO A 72 5.22 4.01 -19.12
CA PRO A 72 5.88 2.75 -19.48
C PRO A 72 6.16 1.84 -18.30
N LYS A 73 6.56 2.39 -17.16
CA LYS A 73 6.90 1.65 -15.95
C LYS A 73 5.79 0.71 -15.44
N VAL A 74 4.51 0.98 -15.80
CA VAL A 74 3.38 0.12 -15.43
C VAL A 74 3.47 -1.24 -16.12
N SER A 75 3.93 -1.28 -17.37
CA SER A 75 4.09 -2.51 -18.14
C SER A 75 5.50 -3.11 -18.05
N GLU A 76 6.51 -2.30 -17.77
CA GLU A 76 7.93 -2.73 -17.69
C GLU A 76 8.28 -3.35 -16.34
N ALA A 77 7.64 -2.93 -15.25
CA ALA A 77 7.82 -3.56 -13.94
C ALA A 77 7.36 -5.02 -13.95
N ALA A 78 7.92 -5.86 -13.11
CA ALA A 78 7.52 -7.25 -12.94
C ALA A 78 6.04 -7.35 -12.54
N VAL A 79 5.60 -6.49 -11.62
CA VAL A 79 4.21 -6.38 -11.18
C VAL A 79 3.84 -4.92 -10.90
N THR A 80 2.58 -4.56 -11.14
CA THR A 80 2.01 -3.29 -10.68
C THR A 80 0.84 -3.57 -9.74
N PHE A 81 0.99 -3.15 -8.49
CA PHE A 81 -0.08 -3.25 -7.52
C PHE A 81 -1.03 -2.06 -7.63
N ILE A 82 -2.33 -2.34 -7.65
CA ILE A 82 -3.38 -1.37 -7.34
C ILE A 82 -3.64 -1.53 -5.84
N VAL A 83 -3.23 -0.53 -5.06
CA VAL A 83 -3.49 -0.55 -3.62
C VAL A 83 -4.83 0.14 -3.38
N VAL A 84 -5.77 -0.64 -2.91
CA VAL A 84 -7.17 -0.28 -2.74
C VAL A 84 -7.44 -0.04 -1.26
N GLY A 85 -8.10 1.07 -0.95
CA GLY A 85 -8.67 1.32 0.37
C GLY A 85 -10.15 0.97 0.37
N GLN A 86 -10.61 0.24 1.39
CA GLN A 86 -12.01 -0.04 1.64
C GLN A 86 -12.56 1.01 2.61
N LEU A 87 -13.76 1.53 2.36
CA LEU A 87 -14.38 2.54 3.24
C LEU A 87 -14.48 1.99 4.66
N ALA A 88 -14.04 2.79 5.63
CA ALA A 88 -14.03 2.36 7.03
C ALA A 88 -15.45 2.16 7.56
N SER A 89 -15.69 1.02 8.19
CA SER A 89 -16.97 0.70 8.80
C SER A 89 -16.80 0.08 10.18
N HIS A 90 -17.57 0.57 11.14
CA HIS A 90 -17.63 -0.06 12.47
C HIS A 90 -18.27 -1.44 12.45
N LEU A 91 -19.07 -1.74 11.42
CA LEU A 91 -19.81 -3.00 11.31
C LEU A 91 -18.91 -4.24 11.12
N VAL A 92 -17.69 -4.05 10.64
CA VAL A 92 -16.74 -5.15 10.44
C VAL A 92 -15.80 -5.37 11.63
N LEU A 93 -15.85 -4.53 12.67
CA LEU A 93 -14.86 -4.55 13.76
C LEU A 93 -14.90 -5.87 14.55
N ALA A 94 -16.07 -6.36 14.92
CA ALA A 94 -16.17 -7.62 15.67
C ALA A 94 -15.55 -8.78 14.88
N GLU A 95 -15.83 -8.88 13.59
CA GLU A 95 -15.26 -9.91 12.71
C GLU A 95 -13.72 -9.77 12.62
N ARG A 96 -13.23 -8.56 12.40
CA ARG A 96 -11.78 -8.29 12.28
C ARG A 96 -11.01 -8.58 13.57
N LEU A 97 -11.65 -8.38 14.72
CA LEU A 97 -11.04 -8.59 16.04
C LEU A 97 -11.18 -10.04 16.54
N ALA A 98 -12.09 -10.84 15.95
CA ALA A 98 -12.41 -12.19 16.43
C ALA A 98 -11.16 -13.08 16.59
N SER A 99 -10.24 -13.05 15.64
CA SER A 99 -9.00 -13.82 15.70
C SER A 99 -8.06 -13.39 16.84
N SER A 100 -8.02 -12.09 17.13
CA SER A 100 -7.21 -11.54 18.22
C SER A 100 -7.78 -11.93 19.58
N VAL A 101 -9.11 -11.95 19.72
CA VAL A 101 -9.78 -12.42 20.94
C VAL A 101 -9.57 -13.92 21.10
N ALA A 102 -9.77 -14.71 20.04
CA ALA A 102 -9.59 -16.16 20.08
C ALA A 102 -8.14 -16.56 20.43
N ALA A 103 -7.17 -15.80 20.00
CA ALA A 103 -5.75 -15.99 20.34
C ALA A 103 -5.37 -15.47 21.74
N GLY A 104 -6.30 -14.85 22.48
CA GLY A 104 -6.01 -14.26 23.79
C GLY A 104 -5.13 -12.99 23.74
N PHE A 105 -5.01 -12.34 22.59
CA PHE A 105 -4.22 -11.13 22.44
C PHE A 105 -4.95 -9.87 22.91
N MET A 106 -6.28 -9.95 22.96
CA MET A 106 -7.11 -8.88 23.55
C MET A 106 -8.32 -9.47 24.27
N PRO A 107 -8.79 -8.82 25.36
CA PRO A 107 -10.01 -9.23 26.06
C PRO A 107 -11.25 -9.01 25.20
N ALA A 108 -12.21 -9.94 25.26
CA ALA A 108 -13.47 -9.85 24.49
C ALA A 108 -14.29 -8.59 24.82
N GLU A 109 -14.20 -8.11 26.07
CA GLU A 109 -14.94 -6.94 26.57
C GLU A 109 -14.52 -5.64 25.87
N VAL A 110 -13.32 -5.60 25.29
CA VAL A 110 -12.80 -4.42 24.56
C VAL A 110 -13.51 -4.24 23.23
N VAL A 111 -14.00 -5.32 22.60
CA VAL A 111 -14.61 -5.29 21.26
C VAL A 111 -15.80 -4.33 21.19
N ALA A 112 -16.73 -4.43 22.13
CA ALA A 112 -17.91 -3.57 22.18
C ALA A 112 -17.56 -2.08 22.32
N GLY A 113 -16.51 -1.77 23.10
CA GLY A 113 -16.00 -0.42 23.24
C GLY A 113 -15.43 0.13 21.91
N TRP A 114 -14.69 -0.70 21.19
CA TRP A 114 -14.14 -0.33 19.89
C TRP A 114 -15.23 -0.20 18.80
N GLU A 115 -16.24 -1.05 18.79
CA GLU A 115 -17.41 -0.91 17.92
C GLU A 115 -18.13 0.42 18.17
N GLY A 116 -18.35 0.77 19.45
CA GLY A 116 -18.96 2.04 19.84
C GLY A 116 -18.13 3.25 19.38
N ALA A 117 -16.81 3.22 19.61
CA ALA A 117 -15.90 4.27 19.16
C ALA A 117 -15.84 4.36 17.61
N GLY A 118 -15.76 3.22 16.93
CA GLY A 118 -15.80 3.14 15.48
C GLY A 118 -17.10 3.66 14.90
N LYS A 119 -18.23 3.35 15.55
CA LYS A 119 -19.55 3.90 15.16
C LYS A 119 -19.57 5.42 15.30
N ALA A 120 -19.11 5.96 16.41
CA ALA A 120 -19.06 7.40 16.62
C ALA A 120 -18.19 8.12 15.58
N LEU A 121 -17.12 7.47 15.09
CA LEU A 121 -16.18 8.05 14.14
C LEU A 121 -16.63 7.90 12.66
N TYR A 122 -17.24 6.78 12.30
CA TYR A 122 -17.49 6.43 10.89
C TYR A 122 -18.95 6.42 10.47
N PHE A 123 -19.92 6.26 11.40
CA PHE A 123 -21.32 6.19 11.03
C PHE A 123 -21.82 7.50 10.42
N GLU A 124 -22.36 7.43 9.21
CA GLU A 124 -22.82 8.61 8.44
C GLU A 124 -21.74 9.70 8.23
N GLN A 125 -20.45 9.30 8.25
CA GLN A 125 -19.30 10.19 8.04
C GLN A 125 -18.51 9.78 6.79
N PRO A 126 -19.06 9.97 5.56
CA PRO A 126 -18.45 9.43 4.33
C PRO A 126 -17.04 9.98 4.07
N GLN A 127 -16.76 11.23 4.44
CA GLN A 127 -15.43 11.80 4.30
C GLN A 127 -14.43 11.12 5.24
N THR A 128 -14.80 10.91 6.50
CA THR A 128 -13.94 10.24 7.49
C THR A 128 -13.68 8.77 7.10
N GLN A 129 -14.70 8.08 6.58
CA GLN A 129 -14.58 6.72 6.05
C GLN A 129 -13.56 6.66 4.90
N ARG A 130 -13.70 7.62 3.96
CA ARG A 130 -12.79 7.74 2.82
C ARG A 130 -11.37 8.07 3.25
N ASP A 131 -11.19 9.03 4.14
CA ASP A 131 -9.88 9.45 4.62
C ASP A 131 -9.16 8.31 5.34
N GLU A 132 -9.90 7.49 6.10
CA GLU A 132 -9.33 6.30 6.74
C GLU A 132 -8.93 5.23 5.71
N ALA A 133 -9.75 5.02 4.68
CA ALA A 133 -9.42 4.10 3.59
C ALA A 133 -8.12 4.52 2.88
N VAL A 134 -7.97 5.81 2.58
CA VAL A 134 -6.75 6.38 1.97
C VAL A 134 -5.56 6.23 2.91
N ARG A 135 -5.71 6.54 4.18
CA ARG A 135 -4.65 6.45 5.20
C ARG A 135 -4.15 5.01 5.34
N THR A 136 -5.07 4.07 5.52
CA THR A 136 -4.75 2.65 5.64
C THR A 136 -4.03 2.10 4.41
N ALA A 137 -4.58 2.36 3.22
CA ALA A 137 -3.96 1.92 1.96
C ALA A 137 -2.56 2.53 1.77
N THR A 138 -2.37 3.78 2.16
CA THR A 138 -1.07 4.47 2.08
C THR A 138 -0.03 3.85 3.03
N PHE A 139 -0.42 3.47 4.25
CA PHE A 139 0.47 2.73 5.14
C PHE A 139 0.86 1.37 4.54
N GLY A 140 -0.10 0.62 4.01
CA GLY A 140 0.16 -0.64 3.33
C GLY A 140 1.09 -0.48 2.12
N ALA A 141 0.86 0.53 1.29
CA ALA A 141 1.72 0.84 0.13
C ALA A 141 3.15 1.21 0.55
N SER A 142 3.30 2.00 1.62
CA SER A 142 4.62 2.35 2.17
C SER A 142 5.37 1.11 2.64
N GLN A 143 4.70 0.25 3.40
CA GLN A 143 5.29 -1.00 3.89
C GLN A 143 5.64 -1.96 2.74
N LEU A 144 4.79 -2.04 1.68
CA LEU A 144 5.07 -2.79 0.46
C LEU A 144 6.38 -2.34 -0.20
N MET A 145 6.61 -1.04 -0.29
CA MET A 145 7.83 -0.48 -0.89
C MET A 145 9.08 -0.81 -0.08
N PHE A 146 9.00 -0.81 1.25
CA PHE A 146 10.11 -1.26 2.11
C PHE A 146 10.34 -2.77 2.01
N ALA A 147 9.27 -3.57 1.91
CA ALA A 147 9.39 -5.00 1.67
C ALA A 147 10.06 -5.31 0.33
N ALA A 148 9.72 -4.56 -0.73
CA ALA A 148 10.38 -4.65 -2.03
C ALA A 148 11.88 -4.30 -1.93
N GLN A 149 12.22 -3.19 -1.27
CA GLN A 149 13.60 -2.78 -1.04
C GLN A 149 14.41 -3.85 -0.29
N ALA A 150 13.84 -4.45 0.74
CA ALA A 150 14.48 -5.52 1.51
C ALA A 150 14.76 -6.79 0.69
N GLN A 151 13.99 -7.01 -0.37
CA GLN A 151 14.17 -8.11 -1.33
C GLN A 151 15.03 -7.74 -2.54
N GLY A 152 15.68 -6.57 -2.53
CA GLY A 152 16.51 -6.09 -3.65
C GLY A 152 15.69 -5.65 -4.87
N LEU A 153 14.40 -5.39 -4.70
CA LEU A 153 13.50 -4.90 -5.74
C LEU A 153 13.36 -3.38 -5.66
N GLY A 154 13.21 -2.76 -6.82
CA GLY A 154 12.84 -1.35 -6.93
C GLY A 154 11.33 -1.16 -6.90
N SER A 155 10.88 0.03 -6.49
CA SER A 155 9.46 0.37 -6.49
C SER A 155 9.21 1.83 -6.87
N SER A 156 8.00 2.11 -7.41
CA SER A 156 7.54 3.48 -7.72
C SER A 156 6.07 3.64 -7.36
N PRO A 157 5.74 4.46 -6.34
CA PRO A 157 4.36 4.84 -6.07
C PRO A 157 3.91 5.90 -7.07
N MET A 158 2.65 5.86 -7.50
CA MET A 158 2.10 6.81 -8.45
C MET A 158 0.60 7.04 -8.22
N ILE A 159 0.19 8.32 -8.30
CA ILE A 159 -1.21 8.75 -8.23
C ILE A 159 -1.73 9.25 -9.60
N GLY A 160 -0.84 9.29 -10.62
CA GLY A 160 -1.20 9.69 -11.97
C GLY A 160 -1.89 8.55 -12.72
N PHE A 161 -3.17 8.34 -12.47
CA PHE A 161 -4.04 7.39 -13.15
C PHE A 161 -5.51 7.83 -13.07
N ASP A 162 -6.34 7.29 -13.98
CA ASP A 162 -7.78 7.44 -13.92
C ASP A 162 -8.37 6.49 -12.87
N ALA A 163 -8.70 7.03 -11.71
CA ALA A 163 -9.20 6.24 -10.58
C ALA A 163 -10.57 5.58 -10.89
N ALA A 164 -11.46 6.26 -11.60
CA ALA A 164 -12.76 5.71 -11.96
C ALA A 164 -12.62 4.60 -13.00
N GLY A 165 -11.76 4.81 -14.01
CA GLY A 165 -11.44 3.80 -15.02
C GLY A 165 -10.80 2.56 -14.39
N VAL A 166 -9.86 2.71 -13.44
CA VAL A 166 -9.26 1.59 -12.70
C VAL A 166 -10.29 0.84 -11.87
N ALA A 167 -11.16 1.56 -11.15
CA ALA A 167 -12.22 0.92 -10.36
C ALA A 167 -13.15 0.06 -11.23
N ASN A 168 -13.55 0.56 -12.38
CA ASN A 168 -14.40 -0.17 -13.32
C ASN A 168 -13.68 -1.36 -13.99
N GLU A 169 -12.44 -1.16 -14.44
CA GLU A 169 -11.66 -2.16 -15.19
C GLU A 169 -11.22 -3.35 -14.32
N PHE A 170 -11.03 -3.12 -13.02
CA PHE A 170 -10.56 -4.13 -12.08
C PHE A 170 -11.62 -4.53 -11.06
N ASP A 171 -12.91 -4.31 -11.37
CA ASP A 171 -14.07 -4.75 -10.60
C ASP A 171 -13.99 -4.37 -9.11
N LEU A 172 -13.72 -3.09 -8.82
CA LEU A 172 -13.76 -2.60 -7.45
C LEU A 172 -15.21 -2.45 -6.99
N GLY A 173 -15.45 -2.80 -5.72
CA GLY A 173 -16.74 -2.60 -5.06
C GLY A 173 -17.08 -1.12 -4.87
N CYS A 174 -18.34 -0.83 -4.60
CA CYS A 174 -18.80 0.53 -4.35
C CYS A 174 -18.23 1.16 -3.07
N ASP A 175 -17.71 0.35 -2.18
CA ASP A 175 -17.00 0.72 -0.95
C ASP A 175 -15.47 0.69 -1.10
N GLU A 176 -14.95 0.48 -2.31
CA GLU A 176 -13.53 0.40 -2.62
C GLU A 176 -13.07 1.59 -3.45
N ILE A 177 -11.89 2.12 -3.12
CA ILE A 177 -11.23 3.19 -3.87
C ILE A 177 -9.80 2.81 -4.23
N PRO A 178 -9.37 2.96 -5.48
CA PRO A 178 -7.97 2.79 -5.84
C PRO A 178 -7.18 4.01 -5.36
N VAL A 179 -6.29 3.81 -4.39
CA VAL A 179 -5.59 4.91 -3.70
C VAL A 179 -4.28 5.26 -4.37
N VAL A 180 -3.48 4.25 -4.69
CA VAL A 180 -2.15 4.43 -5.26
C VAL A 180 -1.77 3.20 -6.08
N LEU A 181 -1.10 3.41 -7.20
CA LEU A 181 -0.42 2.32 -7.91
C LEU A 181 1.01 2.21 -7.39
N VAL A 182 1.51 0.98 -7.23
CA VAL A 182 2.91 0.72 -6.86
C VAL A 182 3.49 -0.28 -7.85
N THR A 183 4.39 0.19 -8.72
CA THR A 183 5.15 -0.70 -9.60
C THR A 183 6.30 -1.31 -8.82
N VAL A 184 6.56 -2.60 -9.00
CA VAL A 184 7.66 -3.35 -8.34
C VAL A 184 8.37 -4.23 -9.36
N GLY A 185 9.70 -4.25 -9.30
CA GLY A 185 10.53 -5.07 -10.19
C GLY A 185 12.01 -4.79 -9.99
N TYR A 186 12.84 -5.37 -10.83
CA TYR A 186 14.28 -5.12 -10.80
C TYR A 186 14.61 -3.79 -11.48
N ALA A 187 15.40 -2.95 -10.82
CA ALA A 187 15.81 -1.68 -11.41
C ALA A 187 16.81 -1.89 -12.55
N ALA A 188 16.60 -1.25 -13.70
CA ALA A 188 17.60 -1.11 -14.74
C ALA A 188 18.48 0.13 -14.53
N ASP A 189 19.51 0.28 -15.34
CA ASP A 189 20.36 1.46 -15.33
C ASP A 189 19.62 2.72 -15.81
N GLY A 190 20.13 3.89 -15.43
CA GLY A 190 19.54 5.18 -15.84
C GLY A 190 18.50 5.76 -14.88
N ASN A 191 18.20 5.08 -13.78
CA ASN A 191 17.34 5.62 -12.73
C ASN A 191 18.00 6.79 -12.00
N TRP A 192 17.19 7.78 -11.66
CA TRP A 192 17.68 8.95 -10.92
C TRP A 192 18.06 8.59 -9.48
N PRO A 193 19.03 9.33 -8.91
CA PRO A 193 19.35 9.24 -7.49
C PRO A 193 18.18 9.72 -6.62
N GLN A 194 18.25 9.50 -5.31
CA GLN A 194 17.30 10.04 -4.36
C GLN A 194 17.28 11.58 -4.47
N LYS A 195 16.08 12.13 -4.62
CA LYS A 195 15.89 13.58 -4.69
C LYS A 195 16.12 14.23 -3.32
N PRO A 196 16.67 15.44 -3.25
CA PRO A 196 16.78 16.19 -2.01
C PRO A 196 15.45 16.31 -1.27
N ARG A 197 15.50 16.33 0.04
CA ARG A 197 14.37 16.58 0.92
C ARG A 197 14.48 17.98 1.51
N ARG A 198 13.35 18.53 1.89
CA ARG A 198 13.32 19.75 2.70
C ARG A 198 14.08 19.49 4.01
N SER A 199 14.69 20.55 4.57
CA SER A 199 15.38 20.45 5.85
C SER A 199 14.38 20.10 6.99
N VAL A 200 14.89 19.49 8.04
CA VAL A 200 14.07 19.15 9.20
C VAL A 200 13.48 20.41 9.83
N ASP A 201 14.25 21.50 9.88
CA ASP A 201 13.81 22.78 10.46
C ASP A 201 12.64 23.43 9.72
N GLU A 202 12.45 23.10 8.43
CA GLU A 202 11.32 23.60 7.64
C GLU A 202 10.01 22.85 7.90
N ILE A 203 10.09 21.66 8.47
CA ILE A 203 8.93 20.73 8.57
C ILE A 203 8.64 20.25 9.99
N LEU A 204 9.54 20.54 10.96
CA LEU A 204 9.38 20.18 12.36
C LEU A 204 9.06 21.42 13.18
N SER A 205 8.02 21.33 13.98
CA SER A 205 7.71 22.31 15.04
C SER A 205 7.79 21.60 16.39
N LEU A 206 8.62 22.12 17.27
CA LEU A 206 8.66 21.68 18.68
C LEU A 206 7.79 22.64 19.50
N VAL A 207 6.83 22.10 20.25
CA VAL A 207 5.87 22.85 21.05
C VAL A 207 5.89 22.38 22.49
#